data_eccfd4b5ff29512c93e5133804c3210d
#
_entry.id   eccfd4b5ff29512c93e5133804c3210d
#
_cell.length_a   1.000
_cell.length_b   1.000
_cell.length_c   1.000
_cell.angle_alpha   90.00
_cell.angle_beta   90.00
_cell.angle_gamma   90.00
#
_symmetry.space_group_name_H-M   'P 1'
#
loop_
_entity.id
_entity.type
_entity.pdbx_description
1 polymer ?
#
loop_
_entity_poly.entity_id
_entity_poly.type
_entity_poly.pdbx_seq_one_letter_code
_entity_poly.pdbx_strand_id
1 'polypeptide(L)'
;MKPDNHSFKKTRLPTLGLSTRILFIVFTMSGISALIYQLIWQRSLLMIYGSNIESVTMVVTAFMLGLGLGSLVGGMISKRQGAPLLLLFALIEISIGIYGALSLHLFDYVGKMTTGAGTLLTGLLAFALILIPTMLMGSTLPLLVAHYVNMTQNVGRSVSMLYFVNTLGAGIGAFVAAFILLGLLGLSGTTYVAVLLNLTAGGMILYFKSSAPQLDQHIS
;
A
#
# COMPACT_ATOMS: atom_id res chain seq x y z
N MET A 1 -31.15 -2.89 51.09
CA MET A 1 -30.24 -2.26 50.12
C MET A 1 -29.24 -3.32 49.73
N LYS A 2 -29.43 -4.00 48.60
CA LYS A 2 -28.51 -5.04 48.07
C LYS A 2 -27.50 -4.37 47.15
N PRO A 3 -26.19 -4.68 47.29
CA PRO A 3 -25.17 -4.13 46.36
C PRO A 3 -25.27 -4.84 45.02
N ASP A 4 -25.48 -4.04 43.96
CA ASP A 4 -25.45 -4.50 42.57
C ASP A 4 -24.02 -4.95 42.20
N ASN A 5 -23.94 -6.23 41.97
CA ASN A 5 -22.71 -6.90 41.57
C ASN A 5 -22.58 -6.71 40.02
N HIS A 6 -22.06 -5.55 39.60
CA HIS A 6 -21.63 -5.36 38.22
C HIS A 6 -20.45 -6.28 37.91
N SER A 7 -20.79 -7.50 37.56
CA SER A 7 -19.87 -8.44 36.96
C SER A 7 -19.26 -7.80 35.69
N PHE A 8 -18.02 -7.29 35.80
CA PHE A 8 -17.22 -6.96 34.64
C PHE A 8 -17.07 -8.21 33.78
N LYS A 9 -17.91 -8.32 32.77
CA LYS A 9 -17.77 -9.33 31.73
C LYS A 9 -16.39 -9.13 31.09
N LYS A 10 -15.44 -9.94 31.51
CA LYS A 10 -14.11 -10.03 30.90
C LYS A 10 -14.34 -10.33 29.40
N THR A 11 -14.32 -9.31 28.57
CA THR A 11 -14.38 -9.44 27.11
C THR A 11 -13.12 -10.20 26.73
N ARG A 12 -13.25 -11.50 26.53
CA ARG A 12 -12.16 -12.30 25.92
C ARG A 12 -11.89 -11.63 24.61
N LEU A 13 -10.65 -11.15 24.43
CA LEU A 13 -10.17 -10.70 23.14
C LEU A 13 -10.40 -11.89 22.17
N PRO A 14 -11.22 -11.73 21.12
CA PRO A 14 -11.39 -12.82 20.18
C PRO A 14 -10.02 -13.19 19.66
N THR A 15 -9.67 -14.47 19.72
CA THR A 15 -8.47 -14.99 19.06
C THR A 15 -8.55 -14.52 17.61
N LEU A 16 -7.55 -13.73 17.17
CA LEU A 16 -7.46 -13.23 15.83
C LEU A 16 -7.62 -14.41 14.87
N GLY A 17 -8.76 -14.50 14.20
CA GLY A 17 -9.00 -15.57 13.21
C GLY A 17 -7.89 -15.57 12.17
N LEU A 18 -7.64 -16.71 11.54
CA LEU A 18 -6.61 -16.85 10.50
C LEU A 18 -6.72 -15.75 9.42
N SER A 19 -7.93 -15.41 9.03
CA SER A 19 -8.25 -14.33 8.08
C SER A 19 -7.69 -12.97 8.53
N THR A 20 -7.86 -12.59 9.80
CA THR A 20 -7.35 -11.31 10.34
C THR A 20 -5.82 -11.25 10.35
N ARG A 21 -5.15 -12.36 10.71
CA ARG A 21 -3.67 -12.40 10.70
C ARG A 21 -3.12 -12.19 9.31
N ILE A 22 -3.74 -12.82 8.31
CA ILE A 22 -3.34 -12.67 6.91
C ILE A 22 -3.51 -11.23 6.44
N LEU A 23 -4.65 -10.58 6.76
CA LEU A 23 -4.85 -9.17 6.41
C LEU A 23 -3.76 -8.27 6.99
N PHE A 24 -3.35 -8.50 8.24
CA PHE A 24 -2.29 -7.72 8.87
C PHE A 24 -0.93 -7.97 8.23
N ILE A 25 -0.57 -9.23 7.96
CA ILE A 25 0.68 -9.58 7.28
C ILE A 25 0.75 -8.93 5.89
N VAL A 26 -0.29 -9.13 5.10
CA VAL A 26 -0.35 -8.60 3.73
C VAL A 26 -0.28 -7.06 3.74
N PHE A 27 -0.96 -6.40 4.67
CA PHE A 27 -0.95 -4.95 4.73
C PHE A 27 0.35 -4.37 5.31
N THR A 28 1.05 -5.12 6.16
CA THR A 28 2.43 -4.80 6.55
C THR A 28 3.36 -4.90 5.35
N MET A 29 3.25 -5.95 4.52
CA MET A 29 4.04 -6.10 3.30
C MET A 29 3.78 -4.96 2.31
N SER A 30 2.53 -4.54 2.15
CA SER A 30 2.14 -3.37 1.34
C SER A 30 2.81 -2.08 1.84
N GLY A 31 2.83 -1.85 3.16
CA GLY A 31 3.54 -0.72 3.76
C GLY A 31 5.04 -0.75 3.52
N ILE A 32 5.67 -1.93 3.70
CA ILE A 32 7.11 -2.11 3.42
C ILE A 32 7.43 -1.73 1.97
N SER A 33 6.71 -2.29 1.01
CA SER A 33 6.95 -2.05 -0.42
C SER A 33 6.74 -0.60 -0.80
N ALA A 34 5.72 0.06 -0.27
CA ALA A 34 5.40 1.46 -0.58
C ALA A 34 6.58 2.40 -0.23
N LEU A 35 7.20 2.25 0.94
CA LEU A 35 8.33 3.09 1.34
C LEU A 35 9.64 2.69 0.65
N ILE A 36 9.80 1.42 0.29
CA ILE A 36 10.91 1.01 -0.58
C ILE A 36 10.80 1.75 -1.93
N TYR A 37 9.64 1.74 -2.58
CA TYR A 37 9.44 2.47 -3.84
C TYR A 37 9.65 3.98 -3.67
N GLN A 38 9.16 4.58 -2.60
CA GLN A 38 9.34 6.01 -2.36
C GLN A 38 10.82 6.39 -2.36
N LEU A 39 11.66 5.65 -1.64
CA LEU A 39 13.10 5.89 -1.57
C LEU A 39 13.79 5.68 -2.92
N ILE A 40 13.42 4.62 -3.64
CA ILE A 40 14.01 4.30 -4.94
C ILE A 40 13.63 5.34 -5.99
N TRP A 41 12.36 5.70 -6.08
CA TRP A 41 11.89 6.69 -7.04
C TRP A 41 12.48 8.07 -6.75
N GLN A 42 12.56 8.45 -5.47
CA GLN A 42 13.26 9.66 -5.07
C GLN A 42 14.70 9.65 -5.55
N ARG A 43 15.42 8.55 -5.32
CA ARG A 43 16.83 8.43 -5.72
C ARG A 43 17.02 8.40 -7.24
N SER A 44 16.12 7.73 -7.97
CA SER A 44 16.12 7.72 -9.43
C SER A 44 15.89 9.11 -10.02
N LEU A 45 14.95 9.87 -9.47
CA LEU A 45 14.68 11.22 -9.94
C LEU A 45 15.79 12.22 -9.58
N LEU A 46 16.45 12.05 -8.43
CA LEU A 46 17.63 12.83 -8.10
C LEU A 46 18.75 12.65 -9.12
N MET A 47 18.89 11.45 -9.72
CA MET A 47 19.87 11.22 -10.79
C MET A 47 19.50 11.91 -12.11
N ILE A 48 18.21 12.10 -12.39
CA ILE A 48 17.72 12.76 -13.62
C ILE A 48 17.74 14.29 -13.49
N TYR A 49 17.31 14.81 -12.35
CA TYR A 49 17.16 16.26 -12.12
C TYR A 49 18.35 16.92 -11.42
N GLY A 50 19.28 16.12 -10.90
CA GLY A 50 20.29 16.61 -9.98
C GLY A 50 19.80 16.65 -8.53
N SER A 51 20.73 16.77 -7.59
CA SER A 51 20.47 16.77 -6.15
C SER A 51 20.03 18.16 -5.64
N ASN A 52 18.87 18.63 -6.04
CA ASN A 52 18.31 19.88 -5.56
C ASN A 52 17.03 19.62 -4.71
N ILE A 53 16.69 20.60 -3.90
CA ILE A 53 15.54 20.54 -3.01
C ILE A 53 14.22 20.42 -3.78
N GLU A 54 14.17 20.92 -5.01
CA GLU A 54 13.00 20.90 -5.89
C GLU A 54 12.62 19.47 -6.26
N SER A 55 13.60 18.61 -6.59
CA SER A 55 13.37 17.20 -6.92
C SER A 55 12.78 16.43 -5.73
N VAL A 56 13.31 16.67 -4.53
CA VAL A 56 12.77 16.04 -3.30
C VAL A 56 11.34 16.47 -3.03
N THR A 57 11.10 17.79 -3.12
CA THR A 57 9.77 18.39 -2.90
C THR A 57 8.75 17.82 -3.88
N MET A 58 9.13 17.68 -5.15
CA MET A 58 8.26 17.16 -6.20
C MET A 58 7.84 15.70 -5.94
N VAL A 59 8.80 14.85 -5.56
CA VAL A 59 8.50 13.44 -5.21
C VAL A 59 7.57 13.36 -4.00
N VAL A 60 7.89 14.09 -2.93
CA VAL A 60 7.07 14.08 -1.71
C VAL A 60 5.66 14.60 -1.99
N THR A 61 5.54 15.68 -2.77
CA THR A 61 4.24 16.25 -3.14
C THR A 61 3.41 15.28 -3.98
N ALA A 62 4.02 14.64 -5.01
CA ALA A 62 3.34 13.65 -5.84
C ALA A 62 2.88 12.45 -5.00
N PHE A 63 3.73 11.99 -4.07
CA PHE A 63 3.41 10.88 -3.18
C PHE A 63 2.24 11.22 -2.25
N MET A 64 2.31 12.34 -1.55
CA MET A 64 1.25 12.77 -0.62
C MET A 64 -0.07 13.03 -1.33
N LEU A 65 -0.03 13.72 -2.48
CA LEU A 65 -1.22 13.98 -3.29
C LEU A 65 -1.83 12.67 -3.81
N GLY A 66 -0.99 11.77 -4.33
CA GLY A 66 -1.43 10.46 -4.82
C GLY A 66 -2.09 9.63 -3.73
N LEU A 67 -1.46 9.52 -2.56
CA LEU A 67 -2.05 8.83 -1.40
C LEU A 67 -3.40 9.43 -0.99
N GLY A 68 -3.50 10.76 -0.95
CA GLY A 68 -4.74 11.47 -0.62
C GLY A 68 -5.86 11.22 -1.63
N LEU A 69 -5.59 11.44 -2.91
CA LEU A 69 -6.55 11.20 -4.00
C LEU A 69 -6.96 9.72 -4.08
N GLY A 70 -5.98 8.81 -3.96
CA GLY A 70 -6.23 7.37 -3.93
C GLY A 70 -7.12 6.97 -2.77
N SER A 71 -6.90 7.53 -1.59
CA SER A 71 -7.73 7.28 -0.40
C SER A 71 -9.18 7.75 -0.61
N LEU A 72 -9.39 8.90 -1.25
CA LEU A 72 -10.74 9.36 -1.61
C LEU A 72 -11.42 8.40 -2.58
N VAL A 73 -10.73 7.99 -3.65
CA VAL A 73 -11.27 7.05 -4.64
C VAL A 73 -11.56 5.69 -4.01
N GLY A 74 -10.62 5.15 -3.25
CA GLY A 74 -10.81 3.88 -2.52
C GLY A 74 -11.97 3.95 -1.53
N GLY A 75 -12.11 5.07 -0.82
CA GLY A 75 -13.24 5.33 0.08
C GLY A 75 -14.59 5.40 -0.64
N MET A 76 -14.67 5.99 -1.84
CA MET A 76 -15.89 6.00 -2.64
C MET A 76 -16.24 4.59 -3.15
N ILE A 77 -15.26 3.82 -3.60
CA ILE A 77 -15.46 2.45 -4.07
C ILE A 77 -15.91 1.55 -2.91
N SER A 78 -15.31 1.70 -1.75
CA SER A 78 -15.61 0.86 -0.57
C SER A 78 -17.04 1.00 -0.04
N LYS A 79 -17.73 2.11 -0.36
CA LYS A 79 -19.13 2.36 0.01
C LYS A 79 -20.15 1.66 -0.91
N ARG A 80 -19.71 1.14 -2.07
CA ARG A 80 -20.61 0.46 -3.00
C ARG A 80 -21.03 -0.89 -2.44
N GLN A 81 -22.34 -1.14 -2.38
CA GLN A 81 -22.87 -2.44 -1.95
C GLN A 81 -22.38 -3.56 -2.89
N GLY A 82 -21.94 -4.67 -2.30
CA GLY A 82 -21.43 -5.81 -3.07
C GLY A 82 -20.06 -5.64 -3.69
N ALA A 83 -19.34 -4.53 -3.41
CA ALA A 83 -18.00 -4.36 -3.95
C ALA A 83 -17.06 -5.49 -3.47
N PRO A 84 -16.32 -6.14 -4.39
CA PRO A 84 -15.40 -7.24 -4.04
C PRO A 84 -14.09 -6.68 -3.46
N LEU A 85 -14.15 -6.11 -2.24
CA LEU A 85 -13.08 -5.31 -1.63
C LEU A 85 -11.72 -6.00 -1.60
N LEU A 86 -11.67 -7.29 -1.21
CA LEU A 86 -10.43 -8.06 -1.18
C LEU A 86 -9.87 -8.32 -2.59
N LEU A 87 -10.75 -8.57 -3.58
CA LEU A 87 -10.31 -8.73 -4.96
C LEU A 87 -9.72 -7.44 -5.51
N LEU A 88 -10.38 -6.30 -5.24
CA LEU A 88 -9.88 -4.99 -5.65
C LEU A 88 -8.53 -4.70 -5.00
N PHE A 89 -8.39 -4.96 -3.71
CA PHE A 89 -7.11 -4.83 -3.01
C PHE A 89 -6.02 -5.70 -3.68
N ALA A 90 -6.30 -6.98 -3.93
CA ALA A 90 -5.34 -7.88 -4.55
C ALA A 90 -4.91 -7.41 -5.95
N LEU A 91 -5.87 -6.97 -6.77
CA LEU A 91 -5.58 -6.44 -8.11
C LEU A 91 -4.75 -5.16 -8.05
N ILE A 92 -5.01 -4.29 -7.08
CA ILE A 92 -4.23 -3.06 -6.87
C ILE A 92 -2.79 -3.42 -6.46
N GLU A 93 -2.59 -4.33 -5.52
CA GLU A 93 -1.24 -4.76 -5.12
C GLU A 93 -0.45 -5.35 -6.30
N ILE A 94 -1.09 -6.19 -7.11
CA ILE A 94 -0.46 -6.75 -8.32
C ILE A 94 -0.14 -5.63 -9.32
N SER A 95 -1.04 -4.68 -9.52
CA SER A 95 -0.82 -3.54 -10.42
C SER A 95 0.35 -2.67 -9.97
N ILE A 96 0.47 -2.42 -8.66
CA ILE A 96 1.61 -1.70 -8.07
C ILE A 96 2.91 -2.49 -8.31
N GLY A 97 2.89 -3.82 -8.11
CA GLY A 97 4.03 -4.69 -8.38
C GLY A 97 4.48 -4.62 -9.84
N ILE A 98 3.55 -4.74 -10.79
CA ILE A 98 3.84 -4.65 -12.23
C ILE A 98 4.41 -3.26 -12.57
N TYR A 99 3.76 -2.20 -12.07
CA TYR A 99 4.26 -0.84 -12.27
C TYR A 99 5.68 -0.68 -11.69
N GLY A 100 5.91 -1.17 -10.49
CA GLY A 100 7.21 -1.15 -9.83
C GLY A 100 8.30 -1.79 -10.67
N ALA A 101 8.03 -2.95 -11.28
CA ALA A 101 8.96 -3.64 -12.17
C ALA A 101 9.35 -2.81 -13.41
N LEU A 102 8.42 -2.00 -13.92
CA LEU A 102 8.62 -1.14 -15.08
C LEU A 102 9.17 0.24 -14.72
N SER A 103 9.05 0.66 -13.46
CA SER A 103 9.23 2.05 -13.03
C SER A 103 10.60 2.64 -13.36
N LEU A 104 11.68 1.88 -13.12
CA LEU A 104 13.04 2.36 -13.40
C LEU A 104 13.28 2.59 -14.90
N HIS A 105 12.73 1.72 -15.76
CA HIS A 105 12.79 1.88 -17.21
C HIS A 105 11.99 3.09 -17.69
N LEU A 106 10.80 3.32 -17.08
CA LEU A 106 9.96 4.48 -17.38
C LEU A 106 10.66 5.78 -17.00
N PHE A 107 11.31 5.83 -15.84
CA PHE A 107 12.08 7.01 -15.41
C PHE A 107 13.28 7.28 -16.31
N ASP A 108 14.05 6.26 -16.66
CA ASP A 108 15.16 6.39 -17.60
C ASP A 108 14.70 6.88 -18.99
N TYR A 109 13.59 6.33 -19.49
CA TYR A 109 13.01 6.73 -20.76
C TYR A 109 12.57 8.21 -20.75
N VAL A 110 11.83 8.63 -19.70
CA VAL A 110 11.43 10.04 -19.55
C VAL A 110 12.64 10.94 -19.40
N GLY A 111 13.64 10.54 -18.61
CA GLY A 111 14.90 11.29 -18.47
C GLY A 111 15.58 11.53 -19.81
N LYS A 112 15.67 10.49 -20.66
CA LYS A 112 16.25 10.60 -22.01
C LYS A 112 15.42 11.48 -22.94
N MET A 113 14.10 11.33 -22.94
CA MET A 113 13.20 12.14 -23.78
C MET A 113 13.20 13.62 -23.40
N THR A 114 13.46 13.93 -22.16
CA THR A 114 13.44 15.30 -21.64
C THR A 114 14.85 15.94 -21.59
N THR A 115 15.87 15.26 -22.13
CA THR A 115 17.22 15.82 -22.26
C THR A 115 17.17 17.07 -23.15
N GLY A 116 17.50 18.23 -22.56
CA GLY A 116 17.37 19.54 -23.25
C GLY A 116 16.01 20.19 -23.16
N ALA A 117 15.00 19.54 -22.59
CA ALA A 117 13.72 20.16 -22.25
C ALA A 117 13.85 20.99 -20.96
N GLY A 118 12.99 21.98 -20.79
CA GLY A 118 12.97 22.77 -19.56
C GLY A 118 12.61 21.93 -18.33
N THR A 119 13.15 22.32 -17.18
CA THR A 119 12.96 21.63 -15.87
C THR A 119 11.48 21.42 -15.53
N LEU A 120 10.61 22.33 -15.93
CA LEU A 120 9.18 22.25 -15.66
C LEU A 120 8.53 21.06 -16.38
N LEU A 121 8.80 20.85 -17.68
CA LEU A 121 8.22 19.73 -18.43
C LEU A 121 8.67 18.38 -17.88
N THR A 122 9.97 18.25 -17.64
CA THR A 122 10.55 17.02 -17.06
C THR A 122 9.93 16.74 -15.70
N GLY A 123 9.74 17.79 -14.87
CA GLY A 123 9.11 17.70 -13.56
C GLY A 123 7.68 17.24 -13.61
N LEU A 124 6.88 17.80 -14.50
CA LEU A 124 5.47 17.41 -14.63
C LEU A 124 5.32 15.95 -15.09
N LEU A 125 6.19 15.49 -15.99
CA LEU A 125 6.16 14.08 -16.43
C LEU A 125 6.56 13.12 -15.31
N ALA A 126 7.61 13.42 -14.56
CA ALA A 126 8.00 12.60 -13.40
C ALA A 126 6.94 12.63 -12.28
N PHE A 127 6.33 13.79 -12.05
CA PHE A 127 5.21 13.92 -11.12
C PHE A 127 4.04 13.01 -11.52
N ALA A 128 3.65 13.01 -12.79
CA ALA A 128 2.59 12.15 -13.30
C ALA A 128 2.92 10.67 -13.17
N LEU A 129 4.18 10.28 -13.43
CA LEU A 129 4.64 8.90 -13.25
C LEU A 129 4.51 8.42 -11.80
N ILE A 130 4.84 9.25 -10.82
CA ILE A 130 4.71 8.88 -9.41
C ILE A 130 3.25 8.90 -8.95
N LEU A 131 2.47 9.86 -9.44
CA LEU A 131 1.08 10.06 -9.02
C LEU A 131 0.21 8.80 -9.26
N ILE A 132 0.38 8.14 -10.40
CA ILE A 132 -0.42 6.96 -10.77
C ILE A 132 -0.29 5.83 -9.74
N PRO A 133 0.91 5.28 -9.45
CA PRO A 133 1.04 4.19 -8.49
C PRO A 133 0.73 4.61 -7.07
N THR A 134 0.98 5.87 -6.69
CA THR A 134 0.67 6.35 -5.34
C THR A 134 -0.83 6.52 -5.11
N MET A 135 -1.62 6.83 -6.15
CA MET A 135 -3.08 6.75 -6.07
C MET A 135 -3.56 5.32 -5.83
N LEU A 136 -2.97 4.33 -6.49
CA LEU A 136 -3.26 2.92 -6.23
C LEU A 136 -2.93 2.56 -4.77
N MET A 137 -1.74 2.91 -4.29
CA MET A 137 -1.32 2.68 -2.89
C MET A 137 -2.29 3.35 -1.90
N GLY A 138 -2.70 4.60 -2.15
CA GLY A 138 -3.63 5.32 -1.28
C GLY A 138 -5.00 4.68 -1.17
N SER A 139 -5.46 3.98 -2.21
CA SER A 139 -6.76 3.32 -2.23
C SER A 139 -6.82 2.03 -1.40
N THR A 140 -5.69 1.42 -1.08
CA THR A 140 -5.63 0.12 -0.39
C THR A 140 -6.16 0.18 1.04
N LEU A 141 -5.82 1.22 1.82
CA LEU A 141 -6.27 1.36 3.20
C LEU A 141 -7.79 1.43 3.33
N PRO A 142 -8.53 2.32 2.62
CA PRO A 142 -9.99 2.37 2.72
C PRO A 142 -10.68 1.05 2.34
N LEU A 143 -10.16 0.34 1.34
CA LEU A 143 -10.71 -0.95 0.92
C LEU A 143 -10.58 -2.01 2.02
N LEU A 144 -9.39 -2.14 2.63
CA LEU A 144 -9.17 -3.09 3.72
C LEU A 144 -9.90 -2.70 5.00
N VAL A 145 -9.96 -1.39 5.31
CA VAL A 145 -10.72 -0.89 6.47
C VAL A 145 -12.19 -1.26 6.31
N ALA A 146 -12.82 -1.01 5.16
CA ALA A 146 -14.21 -1.36 4.93
C ALA A 146 -14.45 -2.87 5.07
N HIS A 147 -13.55 -3.70 4.52
CA HIS A 147 -13.63 -5.15 4.68
C HIS A 147 -13.51 -5.56 6.16
N TYR A 148 -12.54 -5.02 6.88
CA TYR A 148 -12.29 -5.39 8.28
C TYR A 148 -13.37 -4.84 9.24
N VAL A 149 -13.98 -3.70 8.93
CA VAL A 149 -15.17 -3.17 9.65
C VAL A 149 -16.33 -4.14 9.51
N ASN A 150 -16.57 -4.71 8.33
CA ASN A 150 -17.63 -5.71 8.14
C ASN A 150 -17.44 -6.95 9.03
N MET A 151 -16.18 -7.30 9.34
CA MET A 151 -15.86 -8.43 10.22
C MET A 151 -15.96 -8.07 11.71
N THR A 152 -15.53 -6.87 12.10
CA THR A 152 -15.36 -6.49 13.52
C THR A 152 -16.49 -5.67 14.06
N GLN A 153 -17.31 -5.07 13.20
CA GLN A 153 -18.36 -4.09 13.50
C GLN A 153 -17.85 -2.90 14.35
N ASN A 154 -16.54 -2.61 14.25
CA ASN A 154 -15.87 -1.54 15.02
C ASN A 154 -14.93 -0.72 14.11
N VAL A 155 -15.39 0.46 13.71
CA VAL A 155 -14.66 1.35 12.80
C VAL A 155 -13.34 1.81 13.41
N GLY A 156 -13.35 2.31 14.65
CA GLY A 156 -12.16 2.84 15.31
C GLY A 156 -11.06 1.80 15.43
N ARG A 157 -11.41 0.59 15.88
CA ARG A 157 -10.44 -0.53 15.96
C ARG A 157 -9.91 -0.93 14.60
N SER A 158 -10.76 -0.98 13.59
CA SER A 158 -10.36 -1.39 12.24
C SER A 158 -9.39 -0.41 11.60
N VAL A 159 -9.67 0.89 11.70
CA VAL A 159 -8.79 1.94 11.18
C VAL A 159 -7.45 1.93 11.93
N SER A 160 -7.47 1.95 13.26
CA SER A 160 -6.25 2.06 14.07
C SER A 160 -5.31 0.87 13.87
N MET A 161 -5.84 -0.36 13.83
CA MET A 161 -5.01 -1.56 13.68
C MET A 161 -4.41 -1.67 12.28
N LEU A 162 -5.21 -1.43 11.23
CA LEU A 162 -4.70 -1.47 9.85
C LEU A 162 -3.70 -0.34 9.60
N TYR A 163 -4.01 0.88 10.04
CA TYR A 163 -3.07 1.99 9.94
C TYR A 163 -1.76 1.71 10.68
N PHE A 164 -1.83 1.15 11.90
CA PHE A 164 -0.65 0.79 12.68
C PHE A 164 0.25 -0.21 11.95
N VAL A 165 -0.30 -1.34 11.48
CA VAL A 165 0.51 -2.39 10.84
C VAL A 165 1.11 -1.90 9.52
N ASN A 166 0.38 -1.09 8.75
CA ASN A 166 0.88 -0.50 7.52
C ASN A 166 2.01 0.50 7.79
N THR A 167 1.83 1.39 8.75
CA THR A 167 2.84 2.40 9.13
C THR A 167 4.08 1.75 9.73
N LEU A 168 3.92 0.70 10.56
CA LEU A 168 5.03 -0.08 11.07
C LEU A 168 5.81 -0.74 9.93
N GLY A 169 5.09 -1.37 8.97
CA GLY A 169 5.68 -1.92 7.76
C GLY A 169 6.45 -0.86 6.97
N ALA A 170 5.85 0.30 6.76
CA ALA A 170 6.46 1.44 6.07
C ALA A 170 7.78 1.88 6.74
N GLY A 171 7.80 2.02 8.07
CA GLY A 171 9.01 2.35 8.82
C GLY A 171 10.11 1.30 8.67
N ILE A 172 9.76 0.02 8.80
CA ILE A 172 10.69 -1.10 8.57
C ILE A 172 11.22 -1.08 7.13
N GLY A 173 10.33 -0.92 6.15
CA GLY A 173 10.68 -0.86 4.73
C GLY A 173 11.66 0.26 4.41
N ALA A 174 11.40 1.47 4.92
CA ALA A 174 12.28 2.61 4.75
C ALA A 174 13.67 2.36 5.36
N PHE A 175 13.72 1.86 6.61
CA PHE A 175 14.98 1.57 7.28
C PHE A 175 15.78 0.49 6.54
N VAL A 176 15.17 -0.64 6.25
CA VAL A 176 15.83 -1.78 5.57
C VAL A 176 16.28 -1.39 4.15
N ALA A 177 15.46 -0.62 3.41
CA ALA A 177 15.86 -0.14 2.09
C ALA A 177 17.07 0.78 2.15
N ALA A 178 17.05 1.78 3.04
CA ALA A 178 18.11 2.78 3.10
C ALA A 178 19.46 2.22 3.59
N PHE A 179 19.43 1.37 4.61
CA PHE A 179 20.65 0.92 5.29
C PHE A 179 21.17 -0.44 4.82
N ILE A 180 20.31 -1.26 4.20
CA ILE A 180 20.68 -2.64 3.83
C ILE A 180 20.52 -2.86 2.32
N LEU A 181 19.27 -2.76 1.80
CA LEU A 181 18.99 -3.23 0.45
C LEU A 181 19.69 -2.40 -0.63
N LEU A 182 19.69 -1.07 -0.51
CA LEU A 182 20.35 -0.20 -1.50
C LEU A 182 21.86 -0.41 -1.55
N GLY A 183 22.50 -0.71 -0.41
CA GLY A 183 23.93 -1.04 -0.36
C GLY A 183 24.28 -2.40 -0.95
N LEU A 184 23.43 -3.40 -0.73
CA LEU A 184 23.69 -4.77 -1.16
C LEU A 184 23.19 -5.07 -2.59
N LEU A 185 22.00 -4.56 -2.95
CA LEU A 185 21.31 -4.93 -4.19
C LEU A 185 21.22 -3.79 -5.21
N GLY A 186 21.62 -2.59 -4.82
CA GLY A 186 21.47 -1.39 -5.66
C GLY A 186 19.99 -1.03 -5.89
N LEU A 187 19.74 -0.09 -6.81
CA LEU A 187 18.38 0.39 -7.11
C LEU A 187 17.49 -0.71 -7.68
N SER A 188 17.97 -1.42 -8.70
CA SER A 188 17.17 -2.45 -9.39
C SER A 188 16.83 -3.61 -8.47
N GLY A 189 17.80 -4.15 -7.74
CA GLY A 189 17.54 -5.26 -6.82
C GLY A 189 16.59 -4.90 -5.69
N THR A 190 16.73 -3.69 -5.13
CA THR A 190 15.82 -3.19 -4.09
C THR A 190 14.40 -2.99 -4.64
N THR A 191 14.27 -2.53 -5.90
CA THR A 191 12.96 -2.45 -6.57
C THR A 191 12.30 -3.82 -6.67
N TYR A 192 13.04 -4.85 -7.09
CA TYR A 192 12.48 -6.20 -7.20
C TYR A 192 12.05 -6.79 -5.85
N VAL A 193 12.71 -6.44 -4.75
CA VAL A 193 12.22 -6.81 -3.41
C VAL A 193 10.81 -6.23 -3.17
N ALA A 194 10.59 -4.95 -3.46
CA ALA A 194 9.27 -4.34 -3.33
C ALA A 194 8.24 -4.96 -4.28
N VAL A 195 8.63 -5.26 -5.52
CA VAL A 195 7.78 -5.98 -6.50
C VAL A 195 7.32 -7.32 -5.93
N LEU A 196 8.24 -8.13 -5.42
CA LEU A 196 7.92 -9.43 -4.85
C LEU A 196 6.98 -9.33 -3.65
N LEU A 197 7.17 -8.33 -2.79
CA LEU A 197 6.26 -8.09 -1.65
C LEU A 197 4.84 -7.80 -2.12
N ASN A 198 4.65 -6.90 -3.12
CA ASN A 198 3.33 -6.60 -3.65
C ASN A 198 2.68 -7.79 -4.35
N LEU A 199 3.42 -8.50 -5.21
CA LEU A 199 2.90 -9.68 -5.90
C LEU A 199 2.53 -10.80 -4.91
N THR A 200 3.35 -10.99 -3.86
CA THR A 200 3.06 -11.96 -2.80
C THR A 200 1.82 -11.52 -2.00
N ALA A 201 1.70 -10.23 -1.65
CA ALA A 201 0.55 -9.70 -0.94
C ALA A 201 -0.74 -9.91 -1.72
N GLY A 202 -0.76 -9.53 -3.01
CA GLY A 202 -1.90 -9.74 -3.89
C GLY A 202 -2.22 -11.24 -4.09
N GLY A 203 -1.20 -12.06 -4.35
CA GLY A 203 -1.32 -13.51 -4.53
C GLY A 203 -1.86 -14.22 -3.28
N MET A 204 -1.41 -13.86 -2.09
CA MET A 204 -1.93 -14.40 -0.83
C MET A 204 -3.43 -14.14 -0.69
N ILE A 205 -3.89 -12.92 -0.95
CA ILE A 205 -5.33 -12.60 -0.86
C ILE A 205 -6.14 -13.39 -1.87
N LEU A 206 -5.68 -13.54 -3.12
CA LEU A 206 -6.36 -14.33 -4.13
C LEU A 206 -6.44 -15.81 -3.75
N TYR A 207 -5.35 -16.39 -3.26
CA TYR A 207 -5.30 -17.77 -2.80
C TYR A 207 -6.29 -18.04 -1.66
N PHE A 208 -6.28 -17.20 -0.61
CA PHE A 208 -7.19 -17.37 0.52
C PHE A 208 -8.66 -17.15 0.15
N LYS A 209 -8.93 -16.22 -0.79
CA LYS A 209 -10.29 -16.02 -1.29
C LYS A 209 -10.79 -17.25 -2.07
N SER A 210 -9.93 -17.91 -2.84
CA SER A 210 -10.26 -19.12 -3.59
C SER A 210 -10.42 -20.35 -2.69
N SER A 211 -9.70 -20.38 -1.56
CA SER A 211 -9.72 -21.51 -0.62
C SER A 211 -10.80 -21.40 0.47
N ALA A 212 -11.52 -20.27 0.55
CA ALA A 212 -12.67 -20.15 1.44
C ALA A 212 -13.82 -21.02 0.89
N PRO A 213 -14.31 -22.05 1.62
CA PRO A 213 -15.41 -22.90 1.13
C PRO A 213 -16.65 -22.02 0.89
N GLN A 214 -17.39 -22.33 -0.17
CA GLN A 214 -18.74 -21.79 -0.40
C GLN A 214 -19.70 -22.37 0.66
N LEU A 215 -19.66 -21.88 1.89
CA LEU A 215 -20.51 -22.34 3.00
C LEU A 215 -21.92 -21.74 2.99
N ASP A 216 -22.28 -20.93 2.00
CA ASP A 216 -23.57 -20.20 1.96
C ASP A 216 -24.55 -20.67 0.88
N GLN A 217 -24.44 -21.89 0.33
CA GLN A 217 -25.44 -22.37 -0.64
C GLN A 217 -26.36 -23.48 -0.14
N HIS A 218 -26.44 -23.76 1.17
CA HIS A 218 -27.35 -24.82 1.69
C HIS A 218 -28.29 -24.37 2.81
N ILE A 219 -28.70 -23.08 2.83
CA ILE A 219 -29.86 -22.67 3.65
C ILE A 219 -30.77 -21.82 2.74
N SER A 220 -31.48 -22.48 1.90
CA SER A 220 -32.72 -21.97 1.25
C SER A 220 -33.78 -23.05 1.32
#